data_217199b5a3e0280edc1f4e60f8bb688d
#
_entry.id   217199b5a3e0280edc1f4e60f8bb688d
#
_cell.length_a   1.000
_cell.length_b   1.000
_cell.length_c   1.000
_cell.angle_alpha   90.00
_cell.angle_beta   90.00
_cell.angle_gamma   90.00
#
_symmetry.space_group_name_H-M   'P 1'
#
loop_
_entity.id
_entity.type
_entity.pdbx_description
1 polymer ?
#
loop_
_entity_poly.entity_id
_entity_poly.type
_entity_poly.pdbx_seq_one_letter_code
_entity_poly.pdbx_strand_id
1 'polypeptide(L)'
;MSMYDSSEFFKTYFAKASEKSILIDLMSIRFSPPSQELNILDLGCHDGTLIKKIIDAYGSRMPAKVAITGVEPSVDALLEYSKNQFTIPIQTNTFSGTAERYFLENSGNEYFNWVIASQCLYWCLDLLYIVRKIADAGESGLIVLRGHRGIYEIQSHFKHYIGNQNEQFYTADDIESALLSLNIPFEKEVKTTSILLPHQGSMEMKWLIAFFLQRDKKDMNGDIWQEVESWIFAKNSEKMTHDVCFFWLGKAMLNGRNYV
;
A
#
# COMPACT_ATOMS: atom_id res chain seq x y z
N MET A 1 19.93 6.44 3.73
CA MET A 1 19.28 5.15 3.50
C MET A 1 17.89 5.28 4.08
N SER A 2 16.87 5.25 3.25
CA SER A 2 15.47 5.37 3.68
C SER A 2 15.07 4.09 4.44
N MET A 3 14.12 4.18 5.35
CA MET A 3 13.49 3.02 6.00
C MET A 3 12.94 2.02 4.96
N TYR A 4 12.51 2.53 3.81
CA TYR A 4 11.99 1.73 2.70
C TYR A 4 13.08 0.93 1.95
N ASP A 5 14.37 1.22 2.17
CA ASP A 5 15.47 0.44 1.64
C ASP A 5 15.72 -0.86 2.44
N SER A 6 15.09 -1.00 3.62
CA SER A 6 15.19 -2.21 4.45
C SER A 6 14.12 -3.23 4.08
N SER A 7 14.48 -4.14 3.19
CA SER A 7 13.57 -5.21 2.73
C SER A 7 13.08 -6.15 3.87
N GLU A 8 13.85 -6.29 4.96
CA GLU A 8 13.49 -7.17 6.08
C GLU A 8 12.23 -6.70 6.81
N PHE A 9 12.05 -5.40 7.04
CA PHE A 9 10.89 -4.86 7.73
C PHE A 9 9.62 -5.13 6.94
N PHE A 10 9.67 -4.84 5.65
CA PHE A 10 8.55 -5.10 4.75
C PHE A 10 8.23 -6.59 4.62
N LYS A 11 9.25 -7.44 4.42
CA LYS A 11 9.08 -8.89 4.33
C LYS A 11 8.49 -9.48 5.60
N THR A 12 8.97 -9.02 6.78
CA THR A 12 8.42 -9.47 8.07
C THR A 12 6.96 -9.08 8.20
N TYR A 13 6.61 -7.82 7.94
CA TYR A 13 5.22 -7.38 7.96
C TYR A 13 4.36 -8.17 6.96
N PHE A 14 4.82 -8.29 5.72
CA PHE A 14 4.11 -9.00 4.67
C PHE A 14 3.83 -10.46 5.01
N ALA A 15 4.77 -11.12 5.68
CA ALA A 15 4.61 -12.52 6.11
C ALA A 15 3.65 -12.68 7.30
N LYS A 16 3.51 -11.67 8.16
CA LYS A 16 2.72 -11.72 9.40
C LYS A 16 1.32 -11.13 9.26
N ALA A 17 1.09 -10.23 8.29
CA ALA A 17 -0.18 -9.52 8.11
C ALA A 17 -1.10 -10.26 7.13
N SER A 18 -2.38 -10.40 7.50
CA SER A 18 -3.40 -11.01 6.63
C SER A 18 -4.00 -10.04 5.60
N GLU A 19 -3.65 -8.75 5.64
CA GLU A 19 -4.26 -7.74 4.77
C GLU A 19 -4.04 -7.99 3.27
N LYS A 20 -2.86 -8.52 2.91
CA LYS A 20 -2.50 -8.73 1.50
C LYS A 20 -3.31 -9.86 0.85
N SER A 21 -3.61 -10.92 1.60
CA SER A 21 -4.51 -11.96 1.09
C SER A 21 -5.94 -11.42 0.91
N ILE A 22 -6.44 -10.66 1.88
CA ILE A 22 -7.75 -10.01 1.79
C ILE A 22 -7.81 -9.03 0.61
N LEU A 23 -6.75 -8.25 0.39
CA LEU A 23 -6.67 -7.34 -0.77
C LEU A 23 -6.77 -8.12 -2.09
N ILE A 24 -6.01 -9.21 -2.23
CA ILE A 24 -6.02 -10.03 -3.44
C ILE A 24 -7.42 -10.62 -3.69
N ASP A 25 -8.06 -11.15 -2.65
CA ASP A 25 -9.42 -11.70 -2.73
C ASP A 25 -10.44 -10.64 -3.17
N LEU A 26 -10.39 -9.45 -2.56
CA LEU A 26 -11.27 -8.34 -2.91
C LEU A 26 -11.03 -7.85 -4.35
N MET A 27 -9.77 -7.71 -4.77
CA MET A 27 -9.47 -7.36 -6.15
C MET A 27 -10.03 -8.37 -7.13
N SER A 28 -9.93 -9.68 -6.81
CA SER A 28 -10.43 -10.75 -7.68
C SER A 28 -11.93 -10.67 -7.96
N ILE A 29 -12.68 -9.99 -7.09
CA ILE A 29 -14.12 -9.75 -7.21
C ILE A 29 -14.43 -8.45 -7.93
N ARG A 30 -13.65 -7.38 -7.65
CA ARG A 30 -13.95 -6.01 -8.08
C ARG A 30 -13.27 -5.60 -9.37
N PHE A 31 -12.10 -6.15 -9.65
CA PHE A 31 -11.32 -5.84 -10.84
C PHE A 31 -11.50 -6.95 -11.88
N SER A 32 -12.12 -6.63 -13.00
CA SER A 32 -12.28 -7.53 -14.13
C SER A 32 -11.22 -7.20 -15.19
N PRO A 33 -10.30 -8.14 -15.50
CA PRO A 33 -9.35 -7.91 -16.58
C PRO A 33 -10.09 -7.76 -17.91
N PRO A 34 -9.67 -6.83 -18.78
CA PRO A 34 -10.16 -6.77 -20.15
C PRO A 34 -9.73 -8.01 -20.95
N SER A 35 -10.44 -8.30 -22.05
CA SER A 35 -10.20 -9.55 -22.81
C SER A 35 -8.92 -9.55 -23.65
N GLN A 36 -8.37 -8.40 -24.00
CA GLN A 36 -7.26 -8.29 -24.95
C GLN A 36 -5.95 -7.84 -24.32
N GLU A 37 -5.96 -6.72 -23.62
CA GLU A 37 -4.78 -6.07 -23.06
C GLU A 37 -5.11 -5.43 -21.72
N LEU A 38 -4.21 -5.59 -20.74
CA LEU A 38 -4.34 -5.03 -19.40
C LEU A 38 -3.11 -4.18 -19.09
N ASN A 39 -3.34 -2.90 -18.86
CA ASN A 39 -2.34 -1.93 -18.43
C ASN A 39 -2.54 -1.58 -16.96
N ILE A 40 -1.54 -1.79 -16.13
CA ILE A 40 -1.58 -1.55 -14.68
C ILE A 40 -0.56 -0.48 -14.30
N LEU A 41 -0.99 0.49 -13.50
CA LEU A 41 -0.11 1.40 -12.78
C LEU A 41 -0.08 1.00 -11.31
N ASP A 42 1.10 0.64 -10.80
CA ASP A 42 1.35 0.21 -9.42
C ASP A 42 2.18 1.27 -8.71
N LEU A 43 1.50 2.15 -7.94
CA LEU A 43 2.12 3.24 -7.19
C LEU A 43 2.62 2.76 -5.84
N GLY A 44 3.87 3.04 -5.51
CA GLY A 44 4.56 2.49 -4.34
C GLY A 44 4.75 0.98 -4.46
N CYS A 45 5.19 0.53 -5.62
CA CYS A 45 5.24 -0.89 -5.98
C CYS A 45 6.26 -1.71 -5.18
N HIS A 46 7.19 -1.04 -4.48
CA HIS A 46 8.27 -1.65 -3.72
C HIS A 46 9.02 -2.72 -4.56
N ASP A 47 9.21 -3.94 -4.03
CA ASP A 47 9.88 -5.06 -4.72
C ASP A 47 8.94 -5.85 -5.68
N GLY A 48 7.71 -5.39 -5.89
CA GLY A 48 6.73 -6.03 -6.78
C GLY A 48 6.09 -7.31 -6.22
N THR A 49 6.38 -7.69 -4.98
CA THR A 49 5.80 -8.91 -4.38
C THR A 49 4.27 -8.89 -4.37
N LEU A 50 3.65 -7.74 -4.11
CA LEU A 50 2.19 -7.63 -4.09
C LEU A 50 1.59 -7.82 -5.48
N ILE A 51 2.06 -7.05 -6.46
CA ILE A 51 1.53 -7.13 -7.82
C ILE A 51 1.73 -8.52 -8.43
N LYS A 52 2.88 -9.16 -8.15
CA LYS A 52 3.10 -10.54 -8.55
C LYS A 52 2.05 -11.49 -8.01
N LYS A 53 1.74 -11.41 -6.72
CA LYS A 53 0.70 -12.25 -6.10
C LYS A 53 -0.70 -11.97 -6.66
N ILE A 54 -1.00 -10.72 -6.99
CA ILE A 54 -2.26 -10.36 -7.66
C ILE A 54 -2.32 -11.06 -9.02
N ILE A 55 -1.30 -10.92 -9.86
CA ILE A 55 -1.25 -11.55 -11.18
C ILE A 55 -1.38 -13.07 -11.07
N ASP A 56 -0.62 -13.70 -10.17
CA ASP A 56 -0.65 -15.15 -9.96
C ASP A 56 -2.06 -15.63 -9.52
N ALA A 57 -2.77 -14.85 -8.68
CA ALA A 57 -4.12 -15.18 -8.25
C ALA A 57 -5.18 -15.11 -9.38
N TYR A 58 -4.98 -14.23 -10.34
CA TYR A 58 -5.85 -14.20 -11.53
C TYR A 58 -5.55 -15.33 -12.50
N GLY A 59 -4.31 -15.75 -12.63
CA GLY A 59 -3.90 -16.89 -13.47
C GLY A 59 -4.43 -16.79 -14.90
N SER A 60 -5.18 -17.81 -15.33
CA SER A 60 -5.76 -17.89 -16.69
C SER A 60 -6.84 -16.84 -17.01
N ARG A 61 -7.30 -16.07 -16.03
CA ARG A 61 -8.22 -14.92 -16.26
C ARG A 61 -7.51 -13.70 -16.81
N MET A 62 -6.16 -13.66 -16.75
CA MET A 62 -5.39 -12.57 -17.33
C MET A 62 -5.43 -12.62 -18.86
N PRO A 63 -5.47 -11.45 -19.53
CA PRO A 63 -5.37 -11.40 -20.99
C PRO A 63 -3.97 -11.81 -21.47
N ALA A 64 -3.86 -12.06 -22.78
CA ALA A 64 -2.60 -12.46 -23.39
C ALA A 64 -1.51 -11.36 -23.34
N LYS A 65 -1.92 -10.10 -23.20
CA LYS A 65 -1.01 -8.95 -23.09
C LYS A 65 -1.25 -8.26 -21.76
N VAL A 66 -0.21 -8.20 -20.94
CA VAL A 66 -0.22 -7.47 -19.67
C VAL A 66 1.01 -6.57 -19.62
N ALA A 67 0.80 -5.29 -19.34
CA ALA A 67 1.85 -4.33 -19.08
C ALA A 67 1.68 -3.74 -17.69
N ILE A 68 2.78 -3.63 -16.93
CA ILE A 68 2.78 -3.06 -15.60
C ILE A 68 3.81 -1.94 -15.54
N THR A 69 3.40 -0.76 -15.08
CA THR A 69 4.29 0.34 -14.74
C THR A 69 4.36 0.45 -13.22
N GLY A 70 5.52 0.09 -12.65
CA GLY A 70 5.79 0.20 -11.22
C GLY A 70 6.47 1.54 -10.89
N VAL A 71 5.96 2.27 -9.92
CA VAL A 71 6.50 3.55 -9.45
C VAL A 71 6.98 3.41 -8.01
N GLU A 72 8.27 3.64 -7.75
CA GLU A 72 8.86 3.46 -6.42
C GLU A 72 10.10 4.36 -6.25
N PRO A 73 10.22 5.10 -5.14
CA PRO A 73 11.40 5.91 -4.86
C PRO A 73 12.67 5.10 -4.57
N SER A 74 12.56 3.92 -3.96
CA SER A 74 13.70 3.09 -3.60
C SER A 74 14.26 2.35 -4.82
N VAL A 75 15.48 2.71 -5.20
CA VAL A 75 16.20 2.06 -6.30
C VAL A 75 16.47 0.59 -5.98
N ASP A 76 16.80 0.27 -4.72
CA ASP A 76 17.08 -1.11 -4.30
C ASP A 76 15.81 -1.98 -4.41
N ALA A 77 14.64 -1.44 -4.05
CA ALA A 77 13.38 -2.14 -4.23
C ALA A 77 13.07 -2.38 -5.72
N LEU A 78 13.32 -1.40 -6.60
CA LEU A 78 13.14 -1.56 -8.04
C LEU A 78 14.11 -2.57 -8.66
N LEU A 79 15.32 -2.70 -8.12
CA LEU A 79 16.25 -3.76 -8.54
C LEU A 79 15.70 -5.16 -8.21
N GLU A 80 15.06 -5.32 -7.04
CA GLU A 80 14.37 -6.57 -6.71
C GLU A 80 13.11 -6.76 -7.56
N TYR A 81 12.35 -5.68 -7.82
CA TYR A 81 11.18 -5.70 -8.69
C TYR A 81 11.51 -6.29 -10.08
N SER A 82 12.64 -5.88 -10.67
CA SER A 82 13.08 -6.35 -11.99
C SER A 82 13.42 -7.83 -12.07
N LYS A 83 13.64 -8.49 -10.92
CA LYS A 83 13.92 -9.93 -10.83
C LYS A 83 12.66 -10.80 -10.74
N ASN A 84 11.49 -10.19 -10.62
CA ASN A 84 10.23 -10.94 -10.52
C ASN A 84 10.00 -11.76 -11.78
N GLN A 85 9.72 -13.04 -11.59
CA GLN A 85 9.26 -13.94 -12.65
C GLN A 85 7.76 -14.14 -12.48
N PHE A 86 7.00 -13.76 -13.47
CA PHE A 86 5.55 -13.93 -13.50
C PHE A 86 5.20 -15.27 -14.16
N THR A 87 4.04 -15.80 -13.81
CA THR A 87 3.52 -17.05 -14.39
C THR A 87 3.06 -16.91 -15.83
N ILE A 88 2.86 -15.67 -16.30
CA ILE A 88 2.49 -15.31 -17.67
C ILE A 88 3.47 -14.28 -18.23
N PRO A 89 3.60 -14.12 -19.56
CA PRO A 89 4.40 -13.05 -20.14
C PRO A 89 3.86 -11.67 -19.78
N ILE A 90 4.70 -10.83 -19.17
CA ILE A 90 4.36 -9.46 -18.77
C ILE A 90 5.45 -8.50 -19.23
N GLN A 91 5.03 -7.39 -19.81
CA GLN A 91 5.91 -6.25 -20.01
C GLN A 91 5.96 -5.43 -18.72
N THR A 92 7.13 -5.27 -18.12
CA THR A 92 7.33 -4.45 -16.93
C THR A 92 8.13 -3.20 -17.26
N ASN A 93 7.62 -2.06 -16.83
CA ASN A 93 8.33 -0.78 -16.83
C ASN A 93 8.47 -0.32 -15.38
N THR A 94 9.55 0.35 -15.05
CA THR A 94 9.76 0.91 -13.71
C THR A 94 10.12 2.38 -13.79
N PHE A 95 9.61 3.17 -12.85
CA PHE A 95 9.93 4.56 -12.67
C PHE A 95 10.51 4.79 -11.27
N SER A 96 11.76 5.25 -11.21
CA SER A 96 12.41 5.59 -9.93
C SER A 96 12.04 7.01 -9.50
N GLY A 97 11.07 7.12 -8.60
CA GLY A 97 10.60 8.39 -8.08
C GLY A 97 9.29 8.28 -7.31
N THR A 98 8.81 9.41 -6.81
CA THR A 98 7.50 9.49 -6.15
C THR A 98 6.36 9.45 -7.16
N ALA A 99 5.15 9.16 -6.69
CA ALA A 99 3.95 9.17 -7.52
C ALA A 99 3.70 10.56 -8.13
N GLU A 100 3.96 11.66 -7.37
CA GLU A 100 3.84 13.02 -7.88
C GLU A 100 4.78 13.27 -9.05
N ARG A 101 6.04 12.85 -8.89
CA ARG A 101 7.05 13.02 -9.93
C ARG A 101 6.68 12.22 -11.17
N TYR A 102 6.20 10.99 -11.00
CA TYR A 102 5.71 10.18 -12.11
C TYR A 102 4.64 10.93 -12.92
N PHE A 103 3.59 11.42 -12.24
CA PHE A 103 2.50 12.12 -12.91
C PHE A 103 2.91 13.47 -13.52
N LEU A 104 3.91 14.15 -12.95
CA LEU A 104 4.46 15.39 -13.53
C LEU A 104 5.25 15.12 -14.81
N GLU A 105 6.09 14.09 -14.82
CA GLU A 105 6.96 13.77 -15.95
C GLU A 105 6.21 13.03 -17.08
N ASN A 106 5.14 12.29 -16.75
CA ASN A 106 4.33 11.52 -17.70
C ASN A 106 2.93 12.12 -17.89
N SER A 107 2.82 13.44 -17.74
CA SER A 107 1.53 14.15 -17.84
C SER A 107 0.93 14.05 -19.24
N GLY A 108 -0.09 13.23 -19.40
CA GLY A 108 -1.10 13.44 -20.41
C GLY A 108 -1.45 12.30 -21.38
N ASN A 109 -0.78 11.17 -21.45
CA ASN A 109 -1.05 10.20 -22.51
C ASN A 109 -1.20 8.73 -22.11
N GLU A 110 -0.95 8.36 -20.86
CA GLU A 110 -1.11 6.96 -20.46
C GLU A 110 -2.41 6.78 -19.69
N TYR A 111 -3.26 5.91 -20.18
CA TYR A 111 -4.50 5.51 -19.52
C TYR A 111 -4.41 4.02 -19.17
N PHE A 112 -4.66 3.73 -17.89
CA PHE A 112 -4.51 2.39 -17.34
C PHE A 112 -5.89 1.74 -17.14
N ASN A 113 -5.94 0.42 -17.25
CA ASN A 113 -7.13 -0.31 -16.84
C ASN A 113 -7.23 -0.35 -15.30
N TRP A 114 -6.09 -0.53 -14.63
CA TRP A 114 -6.00 -0.54 -13.17
C TRP A 114 -4.95 0.43 -12.65
N VAL A 115 -5.33 1.21 -11.64
CA VAL A 115 -4.39 2.04 -10.87
C VAL A 115 -4.46 1.59 -9.42
N ILE A 116 -3.33 1.13 -8.88
CA ILE A 116 -3.23 0.58 -7.52
C ILE A 116 -2.28 1.46 -6.71
N ALA A 117 -2.74 1.94 -5.55
CA ALA A 117 -1.96 2.67 -4.57
C ALA A 117 -2.14 2.01 -3.20
N SER A 118 -1.32 1.01 -2.89
CA SER A 118 -1.46 0.23 -1.67
C SER A 118 -0.43 0.60 -0.62
N GLN A 119 -0.88 1.24 0.47
CA GLN A 119 -0.07 1.58 1.63
C GLN A 119 1.13 2.52 1.31
N CYS A 120 0.96 3.43 0.33
CA CYS A 120 2.05 4.29 -0.15
C CYS A 120 1.78 5.80 -0.07
N LEU A 121 0.53 6.23 0.21
CA LEU A 121 0.17 7.65 0.18
C LEU A 121 0.33 8.38 1.52
N TYR A 122 1.01 7.80 2.50
CA TYR A 122 1.18 8.41 3.83
C TYR A 122 1.97 9.73 3.83
N TRP A 123 2.88 9.89 2.88
CA TRP A 123 3.88 10.96 2.84
C TRP A 123 3.88 11.74 1.53
N CYS A 124 2.81 11.70 0.76
CA CYS A 124 2.73 12.46 -0.47
C CYS A 124 2.74 13.98 -0.17
N LEU A 125 3.31 14.76 -1.07
CA LEU A 125 3.44 16.22 -0.89
C LEU A 125 2.10 16.95 -1.06
N ASP A 126 1.29 16.49 -2.01
CA ASP A 126 -0.03 17.04 -2.33
C ASP A 126 -1.04 15.91 -2.51
N LEU A 127 -1.80 15.65 -1.44
CA LEU A 127 -2.79 14.58 -1.42
C LEU A 127 -3.90 14.80 -2.45
N LEU A 128 -4.41 16.03 -2.59
CA LEU A 128 -5.48 16.34 -3.53
C LEU A 128 -5.04 16.09 -4.96
N TYR A 129 -3.83 16.53 -5.31
CA TYR A 129 -3.24 16.31 -6.62
C TYR A 129 -3.12 14.81 -6.92
N ILE A 130 -2.55 14.04 -6.00
CA ILE A 130 -2.33 12.59 -6.20
C ILE A 130 -3.65 11.83 -6.30
N VAL A 131 -4.61 12.09 -5.42
CA VAL A 131 -5.92 11.43 -5.44
C VAL A 131 -6.65 11.74 -6.76
N ARG A 132 -6.59 12.99 -7.24
CA ARG A 132 -7.14 13.37 -8.55
C ARG A 132 -6.46 12.59 -9.67
N LYS A 133 -5.13 12.54 -9.67
CA LYS A 133 -4.36 11.83 -10.71
C LYS A 133 -4.64 10.32 -10.73
N ILE A 134 -4.78 9.69 -9.58
CA ILE A 134 -5.16 8.26 -9.49
C ILE A 134 -6.54 8.04 -10.14
N ALA A 135 -7.51 8.90 -9.83
CA ALA A 135 -8.86 8.78 -10.38
C ALA A 135 -8.92 9.04 -11.89
N ASP A 136 -8.12 9.99 -12.40
CA ASP A 136 -8.12 10.38 -13.81
C ASP A 136 -7.29 9.42 -14.68
N ALA A 137 -6.31 8.71 -14.12
CA ALA A 137 -5.38 7.88 -14.86
C ALA A 137 -5.91 6.50 -15.26
N GLY A 138 -7.02 6.04 -14.69
CA GLY A 138 -7.47 4.67 -14.94
C GLY A 138 -8.98 4.44 -14.96
N GLU A 139 -9.36 3.31 -15.56
CA GLU A 139 -10.77 2.86 -15.56
C GLU A 139 -11.23 2.41 -14.16
N SER A 140 -10.33 1.76 -13.42
CA SER A 140 -10.55 1.24 -12.08
C SER A 140 -9.39 1.64 -11.19
N GLY A 141 -9.68 2.26 -10.06
CA GLY A 141 -8.69 2.67 -9.08
C GLY A 141 -8.88 1.95 -7.74
N LEU A 142 -7.79 1.72 -7.04
CA LEU A 142 -7.76 1.24 -5.68
C LEU A 142 -6.75 2.02 -4.86
N ILE A 143 -7.23 2.64 -3.78
CA ILE A 143 -6.37 3.23 -2.76
C ILE A 143 -6.56 2.45 -1.47
N VAL A 144 -5.46 2.01 -0.86
CA VAL A 144 -5.47 1.23 0.40
C VAL A 144 -4.62 1.93 1.44
N LEU A 145 -5.21 2.23 2.59
CA LEU A 145 -4.51 2.75 3.76
C LEU A 145 -4.93 2.03 5.04
N ARG A 146 -4.14 2.22 6.09
CA ARG A 146 -4.48 1.74 7.44
C ARG A 146 -5.73 2.41 7.95
N GLY A 147 -6.60 1.61 8.58
CA GLY A 147 -7.75 2.11 9.34
C GLY A 147 -7.37 2.50 10.77
N HIS A 148 -8.38 2.63 11.64
CA HIS A 148 -8.21 3.21 12.98
C HIS A 148 -7.67 2.26 14.04
N ARG A 149 -7.64 0.92 13.80
CA ARG A 149 -7.14 -0.06 14.76
C ARG A 149 -5.79 -0.60 14.40
N GLY A 150 -5.06 -1.05 15.42
CA GLY A 150 -3.78 -1.73 15.24
C GLY A 150 -2.63 -0.75 15.02
N ILE A 151 -2.03 -0.73 13.85
CA ILE A 151 -0.85 0.11 13.57
C ILE A 151 -1.18 1.61 13.81
N TYR A 152 -2.36 2.06 13.41
CA TYR A 152 -2.77 3.45 13.64
C TYR A 152 -2.81 3.81 15.13
N GLU A 153 -3.30 2.91 16.00
CA GLU A 153 -3.32 3.14 17.45
C GLU A 153 -1.89 3.25 17.99
N ILE A 154 -0.97 2.40 17.53
CA ILE A 154 0.45 2.48 17.88
C ILE A 154 1.02 3.82 17.44
N GLN A 155 0.79 4.23 16.20
CA GLN A 155 1.29 5.48 15.65
C GLN A 155 0.71 6.71 16.36
N SER A 156 -0.57 6.67 16.70
CA SER A 156 -1.22 7.77 17.43
C SER A 156 -0.69 7.89 18.85
N HIS A 157 -0.47 6.75 19.54
CA HIS A 157 0.06 6.74 20.91
C HIS A 157 1.53 7.16 20.95
N PHE A 158 2.33 6.68 20.01
CA PHE A 158 3.77 6.92 19.93
C PHE A 158 4.15 7.92 18.82
N LYS A 159 3.28 8.90 18.54
CA LYS A 159 3.51 9.86 17.44
C LYS A 159 4.85 10.59 17.53
N HIS A 160 5.37 10.80 18.75
CA HIS A 160 6.67 11.42 18.99
C HIS A 160 7.87 10.53 18.62
N TYR A 161 7.64 9.23 18.39
CA TYR A 161 8.65 8.29 17.90
C TYR A 161 8.56 8.02 16.39
N ILE A 162 7.54 8.54 15.69
CA ILE A 162 7.42 8.35 14.23
C ILE A 162 8.58 9.08 13.52
N GLY A 163 9.19 8.40 12.55
CA GLY A 163 10.50 8.75 12.00
C GLY A 163 10.63 10.13 11.38
N ASN A 164 9.59 10.70 10.78
CA ASN A 164 9.68 12.02 10.17
C ASN A 164 8.61 12.98 10.72
N GLN A 165 8.92 13.62 11.86
CA GLN A 165 7.99 14.50 12.57
C GLN A 165 7.66 15.80 11.83
N ASN A 166 8.41 16.14 10.79
CA ASN A 166 8.26 17.40 10.03
C ASN A 166 7.42 17.22 8.75
N GLU A 167 7.00 16.01 8.43
CA GLU A 167 6.20 15.72 7.25
C GLU A 167 4.74 15.45 7.62
N GLN A 168 3.84 15.86 6.72
CA GLN A 168 2.42 15.56 6.85
C GLN A 168 2.21 14.06 6.68
N PHE A 169 1.65 13.40 7.69
CA PHE A 169 1.27 12.00 7.64
C PHE A 169 -0.22 11.88 7.38
N TYR A 170 -0.60 11.34 6.24
CA TYR A 170 -1.98 11.17 5.84
C TYR A 170 -2.59 9.85 6.31
N THR A 171 -3.87 9.88 6.61
CA THR A 171 -4.68 8.76 7.10
C THR A 171 -5.74 8.37 6.08
N ALA A 172 -6.49 7.31 6.36
CA ALA A 172 -7.64 6.93 5.54
C ALA A 172 -8.75 8.01 5.54
N ASP A 173 -8.90 8.77 6.62
CA ASP A 173 -9.88 9.88 6.69
C ASP A 173 -9.47 11.06 5.81
N ASP A 174 -8.16 11.31 5.69
CA ASP A 174 -7.66 12.34 4.77
C ASP A 174 -7.93 11.95 3.31
N ILE A 175 -7.77 10.66 2.95
CA ILE A 175 -8.15 10.17 1.61
C ILE A 175 -9.64 10.35 1.36
N GLU A 176 -10.49 9.96 2.31
CA GLU A 176 -11.94 10.13 2.18
C GLU A 176 -12.32 11.61 2.00
N SER A 177 -11.74 12.48 2.82
CA SER A 177 -11.94 13.92 2.73
C SER A 177 -11.48 14.50 1.39
N ALA A 178 -10.34 14.01 0.87
CA ALA A 178 -9.83 14.41 -0.44
C ALA A 178 -10.78 13.97 -1.57
N LEU A 179 -11.25 12.73 -1.57
CA LEU A 179 -12.18 12.20 -2.55
C LEU A 179 -13.50 13.00 -2.55
N LEU A 180 -14.05 13.28 -1.37
CA LEU A 180 -15.26 14.10 -1.22
C LEU A 180 -15.06 15.53 -1.74
N SER A 181 -13.97 16.19 -1.34
CA SER A 181 -13.67 17.57 -1.76
C SER A 181 -13.46 17.72 -3.26
N LEU A 182 -12.93 16.67 -3.89
CA LEU A 182 -12.71 16.61 -5.34
C LEU A 182 -13.95 16.16 -6.11
N ASN A 183 -15.05 15.82 -5.44
CA ASN A 183 -16.24 15.21 -6.02
C ASN A 183 -15.94 13.96 -6.86
N ILE A 184 -14.99 13.13 -6.39
CA ILE A 184 -14.65 11.85 -7.02
C ILE A 184 -15.55 10.77 -6.41
N PRO A 185 -16.37 10.07 -7.20
CA PRO A 185 -17.18 8.96 -6.71
C PRO A 185 -16.29 7.82 -6.22
N PHE A 186 -16.60 7.25 -5.07
CA PHE A 186 -15.88 6.11 -4.50
C PHE A 186 -16.78 5.22 -3.67
N GLU A 187 -16.33 4.00 -3.45
CA GLU A 187 -16.91 3.07 -2.46
C GLU A 187 -15.84 2.78 -1.41
N LYS A 188 -16.13 3.06 -0.13
CA LYS A 188 -15.24 2.76 1.00
C LYS A 188 -15.62 1.41 1.62
N GLU A 189 -14.62 0.58 1.81
CA GLU A 189 -14.75 -0.70 2.51
C GLU A 189 -13.68 -0.82 3.59
N VAL A 190 -14.08 -1.13 4.81
CA VAL A 190 -13.15 -1.36 5.93
C VAL A 190 -13.12 -2.85 6.24
N LYS A 191 -11.93 -3.44 6.24
CA LYS A 191 -11.70 -4.82 6.64
C LYS A 191 -10.87 -4.89 7.90
N THR A 192 -11.37 -5.67 8.83
CA THR A 192 -10.58 -6.07 9.99
C THR A 192 -9.66 -7.22 9.58
N THR A 193 -8.38 -6.97 9.71
CA THR A 193 -7.30 -7.89 9.42
C THR A 193 -6.54 -8.23 10.69
N SER A 194 -5.46 -8.93 10.57
CA SER A 194 -4.62 -9.28 11.72
C SER A 194 -3.16 -9.34 11.37
N ILE A 195 -2.35 -9.08 12.37
CA ILE A 195 -0.91 -9.21 12.33
C ILE A 195 -0.49 -10.20 13.39
N LEU A 196 0.17 -11.30 12.98
CA LEU A 196 0.78 -12.24 13.92
C LEU A 196 1.98 -11.58 14.58
N LEU A 197 1.98 -11.52 15.90
CA LEU A 197 3.07 -10.92 16.66
C LEU A 197 4.18 -11.95 16.86
N PRO A 198 5.43 -11.63 16.50
CA PRO A 198 6.59 -12.44 16.85
C PRO A 198 6.76 -12.54 18.37
N HIS A 199 7.59 -13.47 18.84
CA HIS A 199 7.92 -13.57 20.26
C HIS A 199 8.48 -12.26 20.81
N GLN A 200 8.06 -11.91 22.01
CA GLN A 200 8.56 -10.73 22.73
C GLN A 200 10.10 -10.78 22.83
N GLY A 201 10.75 -9.65 22.61
CA GLY A 201 12.20 -9.51 22.62
C GLY A 201 12.90 -10.03 21.35
N SER A 202 12.18 -10.66 20.42
CA SER A 202 12.78 -11.18 19.19
C SER A 202 13.22 -10.09 18.23
N MET A 203 14.14 -10.42 17.34
CA MET A 203 14.58 -9.50 16.28
C MET A 203 13.45 -9.19 15.29
N GLU A 204 12.61 -10.19 14.98
CA GLU A 204 11.45 -10.01 14.12
C GLU A 204 10.45 -9.02 14.73
N MET A 205 10.23 -9.05 16.05
CA MET A 205 9.37 -8.09 16.73
C MET A 205 9.94 -6.66 16.64
N LYS A 206 11.26 -6.51 16.77
CA LYS A 206 11.93 -5.22 16.57
C LYS A 206 11.73 -4.71 15.13
N TRP A 207 11.89 -5.55 14.13
CA TRP A 207 11.62 -5.14 12.74
C TRP A 207 10.17 -4.69 12.54
N LEU A 208 9.23 -5.39 13.14
CA LEU A 208 7.82 -5.05 13.06
C LEU A 208 7.51 -3.71 13.73
N ILE A 209 8.08 -3.45 14.92
CA ILE A 209 7.95 -2.17 15.61
C ILE A 209 8.58 -1.03 14.78
N ALA A 210 9.77 -1.24 14.22
CA ALA A 210 10.41 -0.26 13.35
C ALA A 210 9.51 0.09 12.14
N PHE A 211 8.90 -0.92 11.53
CA PHE A 211 7.92 -0.75 10.47
C PHE A 211 6.68 0.04 10.93
N PHE A 212 6.14 -0.26 12.12
CA PHE A 212 4.98 0.46 12.65
C PHE A 212 5.28 1.93 12.93
N LEU A 213 6.46 2.22 13.48
CA LEU A 213 6.91 3.59 13.77
C LEU A 213 7.50 4.29 12.55
N GLN A 214 7.63 3.60 11.42
CA GLN A 214 8.27 4.13 10.21
C GLN A 214 9.65 4.74 10.51
N ARG A 215 10.47 4.00 11.26
CA ARG A 215 11.76 4.45 11.76
C ARG A 215 12.85 3.45 11.45
N ASP A 216 14.03 3.96 11.08
CA ASP A 216 15.19 3.08 10.91
C ASP A 216 15.58 2.48 12.27
N LYS A 217 15.93 1.20 12.25
CA LYS A 217 16.36 0.44 13.44
C LYS A 217 17.52 1.10 14.19
N LYS A 218 18.46 1.72 13.48
CA LYS A 218 19.60 2.43 14.08
C LYS A 218 19.21 3.64 14.91
N ASP A 219 18.02 4.23 14.61
CA ASP A 219 17.51 5.41 15.28
C ASP A 219 16.62 5.08 16.48
N MET A 220 16.52 3.79 16.84
CA MET A 220 15.73 3.31 17.98
C MET A 220 16.67 2.78 19.09
N ASN A 221 16.60 3.42 20.25
CA ASN A 221 17.28 2.95 21.44
C ASN A 221 16.53 1.82 22.16
N GLY A 222 17.14 1.22 23.19
CA GLY A 222 16.54 0.12 23.95
C GLY A 222 15.21 0.47 24.62
N ASP A 223 15.08 1.70 25.12
CA ASP A 223 13.91 2.15 25.84
C ASP A 223 12.69 2.27 24.93
N ILE A 224 12.87 2.80 23.71
CA ILE A 224 11.79 2.88 22.68
C ILE A 224 11.29 1.48 22.35
N TRP A 225 12.20 0.51 22.14
CA TRP A 225 11.82 -0.86 21.84
C TRP A 225 10.95 -1.45 22.97
N GLN A 226 11.40 -1.34 24.21
CA GLN A 226 10.73 -1.92 25.36
C GLN A 226 9.36 -1.27 25.63
N GLU A 227 9.29 0.05 25.50
CA GLU A 227 8.05 0.80 25.73
C GLU A 227 6.97 0.40 24.71
N VAL A 228 7.30 0.43 23.41
CA VAL A 228 6.35 0.10 22.34
C VAL A 228 5.94 -1.37 22.40
N GLU A 229 6.91 -2.26 22.60
CA GLU A 229 6.65 -3.69 22.71
C GLU A 229 5.74 -4.00 23.89
N SER A 230 6.03 -3.44 25.07
CA SER A 230 5.22 -3.62 26.28
C SER A 230 3.79 -3.13 26.09
N TRP A 231 3.61 -2.00 25.43
CA TRP A 231 2.28 -1.47 25.12
C TRP A 231 1.50 -2.38 24.16
N ILE A 232 2.16 -2.94 23.16
CA ILE A 232 1.54 -3.88 22.20
C ILE A 232 1.08 -5.14 22.94
N PHE A 233 1.95 -5.75 23.75
CA PHE A 233 1.65 -7.00 24.45
C PHE A 233 0.71 -6.82 25.65
N ALA A 234 0.59 -5.61 26.21
CA ALA A 234 -0.45 -5.31 27.21
C ALA A 234 -1.87 -5.43 26.66
N LYS A 235 -2.05 -5.28 25.33
CA LYS A 235 -3.34 -5.30 24.65
C LYS A 235 -3.56 -6.54 23.78
N ASN A 236 -2.48 -7.22 23.41
CA ASN A 236 -2.51 -8.34 22.47
C ASN A 236 -1.63 -9.48 22.97
N SER A 237 -2.01 -10.72 22.68
CA SER A 237 -1.19 -11.90 23.02
C SER A 237 -0.30 -12.31 21.83
N GLU A 238 -0.84 -13.10 20.91
CA GLU A 238 -0.13 -13.61 19.75
C GLU A 238 -0.50 -12.90 18.45
N LYS A 239 -1.58 -12.11 18.49
CA LYS A 239 -2.19 -11.53 17.29
C LYS A 239 -2.76 -10.15 17.60
N MET A 240 -2.40 -9.19 16.79
CA MET A 240 -2.95 -7.84 16.84
C MET A 240 -4.02 -7.67 15.77
N THR A 241 -5.18 -7.12 16.17
CA THR A 241 -6.22 -6.70 15.22
C THR A 241 -5.76 -5.44 14.51
N HIS A 242 -5.96 -5.39 13.19
CA HIS A 242 -5.57 -4.28 12.34
C HIS A 242 -6.66 -3.99 11.31
N ASP A 243 -7.11 -2.75 11.22
CA ASP A 243 -8.06 -2.32 10.22
C ASP A 243 -7.36 -1.76 8.98
N VAL A 244 -7.94 -2.06 7.82
CA VAL A 244 -7.49 -1.54 6.53
C VAL A 244 -8.68 -0.98 5.78
N CYS A 245 -8.52 0.24 5.26
CA CYS A 245 -9.50 0.93 4.43
C CYS A 245 -9.16 0.76 2.96
N PHE A 246 -10.14 0.38 2.18
CA PHE A 246 -10.09 0.24 0.73
C PHE A 246 -11.02 1.29 0.11
N PHE A 247 -10.50 2.10 -0.79
CA PHE A 247 -11.26 3.06 -1.57
C PHE A 247 -11.26 2.61 -3.03
N TRP A 248 -12.42 2.18 -3.50
CA TRP A 248 -12.65 1.68 -4.85
C TRP A 248 -13.15 2.79 -5.74
N LEU A 249 -12.53 2.99 -6.89
CA LEU A 249 -12.82 4.08 -7.82
C LEU A 249 -13.21 3.53 -9.20
N GLY A 250 -13.99 4.29 -9.92
CA GLY A 250 -14.38 3.97 -11.29
C GLY A 250 -15.11 2.63 -11.40
N LYS A 251 -14.72 1.78 -12.33
CA LYS A 251 -15.36 0.47 -12.56
C LYS A 251 -15.14 -0.55 -11.44
N ALA A 252 -14.25 -0.28 -10.47
CA ALA A 252 -14.05 -1.14 -9.31
C ALA A 252 -15.17 -1.02 -8.27
N MET A 253 -16.04 -0.02 -8.38
CA MET A 253 -17.23 0.09 -7.53
C MET A 253 -18.28 -0.95 -7.95
N LEU A 254 -18.77 -1.76 -6.99
CA LEU A 254 -19.78 -2.81 -7.26
C LEU A 254 -21.19 -2.21 -7.42
N ASN A 255 -21.45 -1.16 -6.69
CA ASN A 255 -22.75 -0.50 -6.69
C ASN A 255 -22.61 0.81 -7.47
N GLY A 256 -23.10 0.87 -8.68
CA GLY A 256 -23.16 2.09 -9.49
C GLY A 256 -24.01 3.23 -8.88
N ARG A 257 -24.05 3.32 -7.56
CA ARG A 257 -24.67 4.40 -6.82
C ARG A 257 -23.68 5.55 -6.72
N ASN A 258 -23.93 6.57 -7.52
CA ASN A 258 -23.39 7.89 -7.29
C ASN A 258 -23.74 8.30 -5.86
N TYR A 259 -22.76 8.30 -4.96
CA TYR A 259 -22.89 9.05 -3.72
C TYR A 259 -22.74 10.52 -4.11
N VAL A 260 -23.86 11.20 -4.16
CA VAL A 260 -23.97 12.66 -4.22
C VAL A 260 -23.96 13.19 -2.80
#